data_9ff52e87ab24a58d15aa749aca1aa5c8
#
_entry.id   9ff52e87ab24a58d15aa749aca1aa5c8
#
_cell.length_a   1.000
_cell.length_b   1.000
_cell.length_c   1.000
_cell.angle_alpha   90.00
_cell.angle_beta   90.00
_cell.angle_gamma   90.00
#
_symmetry.space_group_name_H-M   'P 1'
#
loop_
_entity.id
_entity.type
_entity.pdbx_description
1 polymer ?
#
loop_
_entity_poly.entity_id
_entity_poly.type
_entity_poly.pdbx_seq_one_letter_code
_entity_poly.pdbx_strand_id
1 'polypeptide(L)'
;PVDIDRYDFIRLGVKERWAVLLPAEDPLVQKGFVTAADLVGKELLFPARLKVQNELVSWFGDYFPQVRVPYTCNMSTNASIMVRNGLGYAFHIEGSRPFLDRSQVCSLPLYPELAATTVLAWKKRQPFSVTTTKFIEFAKNFVKTYNNREQ
;
A
#
# COMPACT_ATOMS: atom_id res chain seq x y z
N PRO A 1 -8.26 -2.28 -4.51
CA PRO A 1 -9.31 -3.19 -4.98
C PRO A 1 -9.40 -3.21 -6.51
N VAL A 2 -9.57 -4.42 -7.10
CA VAL A 2 -9.76 -4.59 -8.55
C VAL A 2 -11.25 -4.40 -8.87
N ASP A 3 -11.53 -3.71 -9.96
CA ASP A 3 -12.88 -3.60 -10.51
C ASP A 3 -13.22 -4.92 -11.22
N ILE A 4 -13.96 -5.80 -10.53
CA ILE A 4 -14.30 -7.15 -11.02
C ILE A 4 -15.24 -7.15 -12.24
N ASP A 5 -15.93 -6.06 -12.52
CA ASP A 5 -16.79 -5.95 -13.71
C ASP A 5 -15.97 -5.71 -14.98
N ARG A 6 -14.83 -5.03 -14.83
CA ARG A 6 -13.95 -4.63 -15.94
C ARG A 6 -12.72 -5.50 -16.11
N TYR A 7 -12.28 -6.19 -15.05
CA TYR A 7 -11.01 -6.93 -15.04
C TYR A 7 -11.20 -8.35 -14.54
N ASP A 8 -10.52 -9.29 -15.22
CA ASP A 8 -10.19 -10.59 -14.66
C ASP A 8 -8.87 -10.48 -13.89
N PHE A 9 -8.68 -11.35 -12.91
CA PHE A 9 -7.45 -11.33 -12.13
C PHE A 9 -7.13 -12.69 -11.51
N ILE A 10 -5.86 -12.87 -11.15
CA ILE A 10 -5.39 -13.94 -10.26
C ILE A 10 -4.72 -13.32 -9.03
N ARG A 11 -4.93 -13.93 -7.86
CA ARG A 11 -4.20 -13.56 -6.64
C ARG A 11 -2.83 -14.22 -6.67
N LEU A 12 -1.77 -13.42 -6.41
CA LEU A 12 -0.40 -13.92 -6.44
C LEU A 12 0.01 -14.62 -5.13
N GLY A 13 -0.86 -14.63 -4.11
CA GLY A 13 -0.55 -15.21 -2.80
C GLY A 13 0.28 -14.30 -1.88
N VAL A 14 0.81 -13.22 -2.39
CA VAL A 14 1.61 -12.27 -1.62
C VAL A 14 0.69 -11.35 -0.82
N LYS A 15 0.82 -11.41 0.51
CA LYS A 15 0.16 -10.50 1.44
C LYS A 15 1.14 -9.38 1.80
N GLU A 16 0.75 -8.16 1.50
CA GLU A 16 1.52 -6.95 1.78
C GLU A 16 0.88 -6.18 2.92
N ARG A 17 1.68 -5.67 3.84
CA ARG A 17 1.20 -4.83 4.94
C ARG A 17 1.28 -3.36 4.59
N TRP A 18 0.30 -2.61 5.09
CA TRP A 18 0.36 -1.16 5.09
C TRP A 18 1.27 -0.66 6.20
N ALA A 19 1.99 0.41 5.90
CA ALA A 19 2.90 1.07 6.81
C ALA A 19 2.83 2.59 6.63
N VAL A 20 3.39 3.32 7.59
CA VAL A 20 3.55 4.78 7.54
C VAL A 20 5.02 5.12 7.41
N LEU A 21 5.34 5.98 6.45
CA LEU A 21 6.61 6.70 6.38
C LEU A 21 6.55 7.93 7.30
N LEU A 22 7.56 8.09 8.12
CA LEU A 22 7.68 9.19 9.07
C LEU A 22 9.17 9.61 9.22
N PRO A 23 9.47 10.82 9.72
CA PRO A 23 10.84 11.24 9.99
C PRO A 23 11.53 10.26 10.94
N ALA A 24 12.82 10.01 10.72
CA ALA A 24 13.58 9.03 11.52
C ALA A 24 13.73 9.43 13.00
N GLU A 25 13.67 10.72 13.28
CA GLU A 25 13.75 11.30 14.63
C GLU A 25 12.38 11.37 15.34
N ASP A 26 11.28 10.97 14.69
CA ASP A 26 9.94 11.01 15.29
C ASP A 26 9.87 10.06 16.50
N PRO A 27 9.28 10.49 17.63
CA PRO A 27 9.11 9.64 18.82
C PRO A 27 8.37 8.33 18.57
N LEU A 28 7.49 8.26 17.57
CA LEU A 28 6.77 7.04 17.20
C LEU A 28 7.72 5.91 16.75
N VAL A 29 8.93 6.24 16.30
CA VAL A 29 9.95 5.24 15.92
C VAL A 29 10.25 4.30 17.08
N GLN A 30 10.29 4.81 18.31
CA GLN A 30 10.53 4.02 19.52
C GLN A 30 9.38 3.05 19.86
N LYS A 31 8.17 3.38 19.41
CA LYS A 31 6.98 2.53 19.60
C LYS A 31 6.98 1.32 18.67
N GLY A 32 7.60 1.43 17.48
CA GLY A 32 7.74 0.34 16.51
C GLY A 32 6.49 0.04 15.68
N PHE A 33 5.37 0.71 15.91
CA PHE A 33 4.13 0.62 15.13
C PHE A 33 3.32 1.92 15.26
N VAL A 34 2.33 2.10 14.38
CA VAL A 34 1.47 3.29 14.35
C VAL A 34 0.01 2.89 14.48
N THR A 35 -0.72 3.54 15.38
CA THR A 35 -2.18 3.42 15.52
C THR A 35 -2.87 4.64 14.91
N ALA A 36 -4.19 4.54 14.67
CA ALA A 36 -5.00 5.67 14.19
C ALA A 36 -4.91 6.88 15.13
N ALA A 37 -4.90 6.64 16.44
CA ALA A 37 -4.80 7.69 17.47
C ALA A 37 -3.47 8.46 17.41
N ASP A 38 -2.36 7.78 17.05
CA ASP A 38 -1.04 8.41 16.96
C ASP A 38 -0.95 9.45 15.81
N LEU A 39 -1.86 9.34 14.84
CA LEU A 39 -1.90 10.20 13.65
C LEU A 39 -2.90 11.34 13.75
N VAL A 40 -3.66 11.43 14.85
CA VAL A 40 -4.54 12.57 15.12
C VAL A 40 -3.73 13.85 15.20
N GLY A 41 -4.18 14.90 14.51
CA GLY A 41 -3.51 16.19 14.44
C GLY A 41 -2.26 16.23 13.56
N LYS A 42 -1.83 15.11 12.97
CA LYS A 42 -0.73 15.06 12.01
C LYS A 42 -1.22 15.38 10.59
N GLU A 43 -0.34 15.90 9.76
CA GLU A 43 -0.58 16.05 8.33
C GLU A 43 -0.25 14.76 7.60
N LEU A 44 -1.21 14.25 6.81
CA LEU A 44 -1.12 12.94 6.21
C LEU A 44 -1.07 13.04 4.67
N LEU A 45 -0.24 12.20 4.07
CA LEU A 45 -0.18 12.00 2.62
C LEU A 45 -0.87 10.67 2.29
N PHE A 46 -2.02 10.73 1.62
CA PHE A 46 -2.76 9.55 1.22
C PHE A 46 -2.38 9.10 -0.20
N PRO A 47 -2.57 7.81 -0.52
CA PRO A 47 -2.54 7.35 -1.91
C PRO A 47 -3.63 8.07 -2.72
N ALA A 48 -3.33 8.45 -3.98
CA ALA A 48 -4.30 9.20 -4.78
C ALA A 48 -5.51 8.38 -5.27
N ARG A 49 -5.46 7.03 -5.17
CA ARG A 49 -6.56 6.15 -5.59
C ARG A 49 -7.69 6.15 -4.56
N LEU A 50 -8.88 6.64 -4.94
CA LEU A 50 -10.04 6.75 -4.05
C LEU A 50 -10.42 5.45 -3.33
N LYS A 51 -10.42 4.30 -4.05
CA LYS A 51 -10.73 3.00 -3.43
C LYS A 51 -9.74 2.61 -2.33
N VAL A 52 -8.48 3.00 -2.49
CA VAL A 52 -7.43 2.78 -1.47
C VAL A 52 -7.59 3.75 -0.30
N GLN A 53 -7.97 5.00 -0.58
CA GLN A 53 -8.29 5.96 0.48
C GLN A 53 -9.42 5.44 1.38
N ASN A 54 -10.46 4.82 0.80
CA ASN A 54 -11.58 4.27 1.56
C ASN A 54 -11.13 3.15 2.53
N GLU A 55 -10.15 2.34 2.17
CA GLU A 55 -9.57 1.34 3.08
C GLU A 55 -8.88 1.99 4.27
N LEU A 56 -8.12 3.07 4.02
CA LEU A 56 -7.47 3.84 5.09
C LEU A 56 -8.49 4.57 5.96
N VAL A 57 -9.51 5.17 5.36
CA VAL A 57 -10.62 5.81 6.10
C VAL A 57 -11.29 4.79 7.04
N SER A 58 -11.57 3.59 6.55
CA SER A 58 -12.11 2.50 7.37
C SER A 58 -11.17 2.09 8.50
N TRP A 59 -9.86 2.07 8.24
CA TRP A 59 -8.86 1.74 9.26
C TRP A 59 -8.79 2.79 10.37
N PHE A 60 -8.96 4.07 10.02
CA PHE A 60 -9.01 5.15 11.01
C PHE A 60 -10.27 5.09 11.89
N GLY A 61 -11.40 4.59 11.37
CA GLY A 61 -12.66 4.56 12.09
C GLY A 61 -13.04 5.94 12.63
N ASP A 62 -13.39 6.03 13.91
CA ASP A 62 -13.82 7.25 14.59
C ASP A 62 -12.75 8.34 14.70
N TYR A 63 -11.49 8.00 14.44
CA TYR A 63 -10.40 8.99 14.42
C TYR A 63 -10.33 9.77 13.10
N PHE A 64 -10.94 9.27 12.01
CA PHE A 64 -10.80 9.90 10.70
C PHE A 64 -11.23 11.37 10.66
N PRO A 65 -12.32 11.82 11.30
CA PRO A 65 -12.69 13.23 11.32
C PRO A 65 -11.66 14.18 11.96
N GLN A 66 -10.71 13.62 12.71
CA GLN A 66 -9.69 14.37 13.43
C GLN A 66 -8.34 14.41 12.72
N VAL A 67 -8.23 13.76 11.54
CA VAL A 67 -7.00 13.76 10.77
C VAL A 67 -7.05 14.78 9.62
N ARG A 68 -5.89 15.26 9.22
CA ARG A 68 -5.73 16.20 8.11
C ARG A 68 -5.03 15.50 6.94
N VAL A 69 -5.65 15.54 5.78
CA VAL A 69 -5.10 14.93 4.54
C VAL A 69 -4.89 16.02 3.47
N PRO A 70 -3.90 16.91 3.64
CA PRO A 70 -3.65 17.99 2.68
C PRO A 70 -3.08 17.52 1.36
N TYR A 71 -2.48 16.32 1.30
CA TYR A 71 -1.76 15.85 0.12
C TYR A 71 -2.17 14.44 -0.28
N THR A 72 -2.09 14.18 -1.59
CA THR A 72 -2.15 12.82 -2.15
C THR A 72 -0.92 12.53 -2.99
N CYS A 73 -0.46 11.29 -2.99
CA CYS A 73 0.71 10.87 -3.73
C CYS A 73 0.51 9.49 -4.38
N ASN A 74 0.99 9.32 -5.60
CA ASN A 74 0.91 8.03 -6.33
C ASN A 74 2.15 7.16 -6.18
N MET A 75 3.28 7.75 -5.79
CA MET A 75 4.58 7.08 -5.74
C MET A 75 5.19 7.19 -4.35
N SER A 76 5.48 6.04 -3.74
CA SER A 76 6.10 5.99 -2.41
C SER A 76 7.48 6.68 -2.34
N THR A 77 8.23 6.70 -3.44
CA THR A 77 9.51 7.44 -3.52
C THR A 77 9.28 8.95 -3.36
N ASN A 78 8.28 9.51 -4.06
CA ASN A 78 7.96 10.93 -3.92
C ASN A 78 7.41 11.23 -2.53
N ALA A 79 6.56 10.35 -2.00
CA ALA A 79 6.04 10.47 -0.64
C ALA A 79 7.17 10.50 0.39
N SER A 80 8.21 9.67 0.24
CA SER A 80 9.37 9.68 1.14
C SER A 80 10.16 10.99 1.11
N ILE A 81 10.31 11.59 -0.07
CA ILE A 81 10.93 12.92 -0.22
C ILE A 81 10.09 13.98 0.51
N MET A 82 8.77 13.94 0.39
CA MET A 82 7.86 14.85 1.09
C MET A 82 7.97 14.69 2.60
N VAL A 83 7.97 13.45 3.11
CA VAL A 83 8.16 13.15 4.54
C VAL A 83 9.50 13.69 5.04
N ARG A 84 10.59 13.42 4.32
CA ARG A 84 11.92 13.94 4.65
C ARG A 84 11.98 15.47 4.75
N ASN A 85 11.17 16.17 3.95
CA ASN A 85 11.07 17.63 3.97
C ASN A 85 9.99 18.16 4.92
N GLY A 86 9.47 17.32 5.84
CA GLY A 86 8.57 17.74 6.90
C GLY A 86 7.12 18.00 6.47
N LEU A 87 6.69 17.54 5.28
CA LEU A 87 5.33 17.76 4.80
C LEU A 87 4.29 16.84 5.46
N GLY A 88 4.70 15.90 6.31
CA GLY A 88 3.80 15.04 7.06
C GLY A 88 4.18 13.57 7.02
N TYR A 89 3.19 12.69 7.19
CA TYR A 89 3.32 11.23 7.32
C TYR A 89 2.65 10.57 6.12
N ALA A 90 3.30 9.60 5.47
CA ALA A 90 2.79 9.04 4.23
C ALA A 90 2.44 7.55 4.35
N PHE A 91 1.27 7.16 3.86
CA PHE A 91 0.89 5.75 3.77
C PHE A 91 1.51 5.08 2.54
N HIS A 92 2.05 3.89 2.74
CA HIS A 92 2.62 3.08 1.68
C HIS A 92 2.46 1.58 1.95
N ILE A 93 2.72 0.76 0.94
CA ILE A 93 2.83 -0.69 1.11
C ILE A 93 4.25 -1.04 1.53
N GLU A 94 4.42 -1.83 2.58
CA GLU A 94 5.73 -2.14 3.16
C GLU A 94 6.71 -2.75 2.14
N GLY A 95 6.22 -3.65 1.27
CA GLY A 95 7.03 -4.26 0.20
C GLY A 95 7.46 -3.29 -0.90
N SER A 96 6.78 -2.14 -1.03
CA SER A 96 7.14 -1.07 -1.98
C SER A 96 8.14 -0.07 -1.40
N ARG A 97 8.99 -0.51 -0.48
CA ARG A 97 9.96 0.38 0.17
C ARG A 97 10.76 1.15 -0.89
N PRO A 98 10.66 2.47 -0.92
CA PRO A 98 11.56 3.27 -1.73
C PRO A 98 12.99 3.05 -1.23
N PHE A 99 13.98 3.38 -2.06
CA PHE A 99 15.37 3.48 -1.60
C PHE A 99 15.46 4.60 -0.57
N LEU A 100 15.17 4.26 0.69
CA LEU A 100 15.14 5.20 1.79
C LEU A 100 16.52 5.29 2.42
N ASP A 101 16.98 6.50 2.58
CA ASP A 101 17.97 6.78 3.59
C ASP A 101 17.30 6.65 4.96
N ARG A 102 17.57 5.52 5.61
CA ARG A 102 17.00 5.19 6.94
C ARG A 102 17.43 6.15 8.04
N SER A 103 18.44 6.96 7.80
CA SER A 103 18.83 8.01 8.74
C SER A 103 17.87 9.20 8.72
N GLN A 104 17.03 9.32 7.71
CA GLN A 104 16.11 10.45 7.52
C GLN A 104 14.64 10.07 7.57
N VAL A 105 14.28 8.87 7.11
CA VAL A 105 12.89 8.39 7.06
C VAL A 105 12.79 6.95 7.52
N CYS A 106 11.86 6.68 8.44
CA CYS A 106 11.49 5.34 8.89
C CYS A 106 10.17 4.87 8.30
N SER A 107 9.95 3.57 8.32
CA SER A 107 8.70 2.92 7.95
C SER A 107 8.22 2.07 9.12
N LEU A 108 7.04 2.35 9.63
CA LEU A 108 6.42 1.60 10.73
C LEU A 108 5.11 0.96 10.30
N PRO A 109 4.86 -0.32 10.66
CA PRO A 109 3.61 -1.01 10.35
C PRO A 109 2.42 -0.38 11.06
N LEU A 110 1.24 -0.51 10.47
CA LEU A 110 -0.02 -0.12 11.10
C LEU A 110 -0.47 -1.14 12.15
N TYR A 111 -1.08 -0.64 13.22
CA TYR A 111 -1.78 -1.45 14.21
C TYR A 111 -3.17 -0.84 14.52
N PRO A 112 -4.28 -1.60 14.42
CA PRO A 112 -4.36 -2.98 13.90
C PRO A 112 -3.79 -3.13 12.48
N GLU A 113 -3.29 -4.33 12.16
CA GLU A 113 -2.71 -4.60 10.84
C GLU A 113 -3.72 -4.33 9.72
N LEU A 114 -3.34 -3.52 8.75
CA LEU A 114 -4.04 -3.38 7.50
C LEU A 114 -3.20 -4.02 6.39
N ALA A 115 -3.78 -4.98 5.68
CA ALA A 115 -3.08 -5.72 4.65
C ALA A 115 -3.77 -5.62 3.30
N ALA A 116 -2.98 -5.69 2.23
CA ALA A 116 -3.44 -5.79 0.86
C ALA A 116 -2.93 -7.09 0.22
N THR A 117 -3.64 -7.57 -0.79
CA THR A 117 -3.22 -8.75 -1.56
C THR A 117 -2.81 -8.31 -2.95
N THR A 118 -1.64 -8.74 -3.38
CA THR A 118 -1.16 -8.48 -4.74
C THR A 118 -1.89 -9.37 -5.75
N VAL A 119 -2.31 -8.75 -6.85
CA VAL A 119 -3.00 -9.45 -7.94
C VAL A 119 -2.37 -9.10 -9.30
N LEU A 120 -2.40 -10.05 -10.21
CA LEU A 120 -2.20 -9.81 -11.65
C LEU A 120 -3.58 -9.66 -12.29
N ALA A 121 -3.88 -8.48 -12.83
CA ALA A 121 -5.17 -8.17 -13.44
C ALA A 121 -5.04 -7.81 -14.92
N TRP A 122 -6.04 -8.20 -15.72
CA TRP A 122 -6.13 -7.83 -17.14
C TRP A 122 -7.57 -7.46 -17.49
N LYS A 123 -7.72 -6.59 -18.47
CA LYS A 123 -9.02 -6.07 -18.89
C LYS A 123 -9.83 -7.17 -19.58
N LYS A 124 -11.10 -7.27 -19.20
CA LYS A 124 -12.06 -8.18 -19.84
C LYS A 124 -12.41 -7.71 -21.28
N ARG A 125 -12.89 -8.67 -22.08
CA ARG A 125 -13.50 -8.42 -23.40
C ARG A 125 -12.64 -7.57 -24.34
N GLN A 126 -11.34 -7.85 -24.34
CA GLN A 126 -10.43 -7.28 -25.35
C GLN A 126 -9.57 -8.39 -25.96
N PRO A 127 -9.21 -8.29 -27.24
CA PRO A 127 -8.28 -9.22 -27.84
C PRO A 127 -6.89 -9.06 -27.23
N PHE A 128 -6.22 -10.19 -26.98
CA PHE A 128 -4.82 -10.23 -26.55
C PHE A 128 -3.95 -10.75 -27.66
N SER A 129 -2.69 -10.32 -27.69
CA SER A 129 -1.67 -10.97 -28.52
C SER A 129 -1.47 -12.42 -28.03
N VAL A 130 -0.94 -13.28 -28.90
CA VAL A 130 -0.58 -14.65 -28.56
C VAL A 130 0.37 -14.68 -27.36
N THR A 131 1.34 -13.76 -27.31
CA THR A 131 2.30 -13.62 -26.20
C THR A 131 1.60 -13.30 -24.89
N THR A 132 0.68 -12.34 -24.88
CA THR A 132 -0.08 -11.98 -23.68
C THR A 132 -0.93 -13.14 -23.19
N THR A 133 -1.61 -13.86 -24.10
CA THR A 133 -2.42 -15.04 -23.75
C THR A 133 -1.55 -16.11 -23.09
N LYS A 134 -0.42 -16.47 -23.69
CA LYS A 134 0.53 -17.44 -23.13
C LYS A 134 1.12 -17.00 -21.79
N PHE A 135 1.40 -15.70 -21.62
CA PHE A 135 1.88 -15.18 -20.35
C PHE A 135 0.82 -15.33 -19.25
N ILE A 136 -0.45 -15.02 -19.53
CA ILE A 136 -1.54 -15.19 -18.58
C ILE A 136 -1.71 -16.68 -18.19
N GLU A 137 -1.65 -17.60 -19.16
CA GLU A 137 -1.71 -19.05 -18.91
C GLU A 137 -0.53 -19.52 -18.06
N PHE A 138 0.67 -19.10 -18.38
CA PHE A 138 1.87 -19.37 -17.60
C PHE A 138 1.73 -18.85 -16.16
N ALA A 139 1.32 -17.59 -15.98
CA ALA A 139 1.15 -16.98 -14.67
C ALA A 139 0.10 -17.72 -13.81
N LYS A 140 -1.03 -18.15 -14.41
CA LYS A 140 -2.04 -18.96 -13.73
C LYS A 140 -1.48 -20.30 -13.22
N ASN A 141 -0.70 -20.97 -14.05
CA ASN A 141 -0.10 -22.27 -13.69
C ASN A 141 1.00 -22.10 -12.66
N PHE A 142 1.84 -21.07 -12.81
CA PHE A 142 2.91 -20.76 -11.87
C PHE A 142 2.35 -20.49 -10.46
N VAL A 143 1.33 -19.64 -10.34
CA VAL A 143 0.72 -19.30 -9.05
C VAL A 143 0.09 -20.53 -8.39
N LYS A 144 -0.58 -21.40 -9.14
CA LYS A 144 -1.11 -22.67 -8.61
C LYS A 144 -0.01 -23.55 -8.01
N THR A 145 1.11 -23.68 -8.72
CA THR A 145 2.24 -24.50 -8.27
C THR A 145 2.97 -23.88 -7.09
N TYR A 146 3.10 -22.56 -7.07
CA TYR A 146 3.76 -21.82 -6.00
C TYR A 146 2.96 -21.91 -4.70
N ASN A 147 1.65 -21.61 -4.72
CA ASN A 147 0.79 -21.64 -3.53
C ASN A 147 0.66 -23.05 -2.93
N ASN A 148 0.79 -24.11 -3.74
CA ASN A 148 0.79 -25.49 -3.25
C ASN A 148 2.10 -25.92 -2.57
N ARG A 149 3.17 -25.15 -2.67
CA ARG A 149 4.47 -25.42 -2.01
C ARG A 149 4.60 -24.75 -0.64
N GLU A 150 3.74 -23.78 -0.34
CA GLU A 150 3.75 -23.05 0.94
C GLU A 150 2.69 -23.58 1.93
N GLN A 151 1.93 -24.61 1.57
CA GLN A 151 1.04 -25.40 2.46
C GLN A 151 1.73 -26.69 2.89
#